data_45bd9737814a94c9289f14b0432b6636
#
_entry.id   45bd9737814a94c9289f14b0432b6636
#
_cell.length_a   1.000
_cell.length_b   1.000
_cell.length_c   1.000
_cell.angle_alpha   90.00
_cell.angle_beta   90.00
_cell.angle_gamma   90.00
#
_symmetry.space_group_name_H-M   'P 1'
#
loop_
_entity.id
_entity.type
_entity.pdbx_description
1 polymer ?
#
loop_
_entity_poly.entity_id
_entity_poly.type
_entity_poly.pdbx_seq_one_letter_code
_entity_poly.pdbx_strand_id
1 'polypeptide(L)'
;RDRMRVDVAVAFFLRVKPSAEGISTAAQTLGQRTLTPEDLRSLVEDKFVDALRATAARMSMQDLQDARENFVQGVQNTVAEDLSKNGLELESVSLTSFNQTARVHFNPDNAFDAEGLTLLTQETERRRRERNEVEQDVEVAIREKNRDALSRRLEIEQQEAFMTLEQQQR
;
A
#
# COMPACT_ATOMS: atom_id res chain seq x y z
N ARG A 1 9.69 -12.25 -1.85
CA ARG A 1 10.76 -12.10 -2.83
C ARG A 1 11.89 -11.23 -2.29
N ASP A 2 11.55 -10.12 -1.62
CA ASP A 2 12.52 -9.12 -1.11
C ASP A 2 12.86 -9.31 0.37
N ARG A 3 12.37 -10.38 0.99
CA ARG A 3 12.53 -10.67 2.43
C ARG A 3 12.12 -9.52 3.36
N MET A 4 11.32 -8.59 2.87
CA MET A 4 10.72 -7.55 3.68
C MET A 4 9.48 -8.06 4.40
N ARG A 5 9.27 -7.62 5.64
CA ARG A 5 8.05 -7.90 6.39
C ARG A 5 6.98 -6.88 6.05
N VAL A 6 5.76 -7.36 5.87
CA VAL A 6 4.58 -6.55 5.59
C VAL A 6 3.45 -6.94 6.52
N ASP A 7 2.70 -5.94 6.94
CA ASP A 7 1.49 -6.10 7.72
C ASP A 7 0.30 -5.91 6.78
N VAL A 8 -0.49 -6.97 6.65
CA VAL A 8 -1.64 -7.01 5.74
C VAL A 8 -2.90 -7.28 6.53
N ALA A 9 -3.93 -6.44 6.35
CA ALA A 9 -5.26 -6.69 6.86
C ALA A 9 -6.22 -6.87 5.67
N VAL A 10 -6.90 -8.02 5.66
CA VAL A 10 -7.83 -8.41 4.60
C VAL A 10 -9.14 -8.85 5.21
N ALA A 11 -10.24 -8.37 4.66
CA ALA A 11 -11.58 -8.83 4.98
C ALA A 11 -12.06 -9.80 3.90
N PHE A 12 -12.49 -10.98 4.31
CA PHE A 12 -13.05 -12.01 3.44
C PHE A 12 -14.53 -12.15 3.72
N PHE A 13 -15.33 -12.07 2.68
CA PHE A 13 -16.78 -12.27 2.74
C PHE A 13 -17.13 -13.61 2.10
N LEU A 14 -17.63 -14.53 2.91
CA LEU A 14 -17.95 -15.90 2.53
C LEU A 14 -19.44 -16.10 2.51
N ARG A 15 -19.89 -16.97 1.63
CA ARG A 15 -21.25 -17.49 1.63
C ARG A 15 -21.27 -18.98 1.26
N VAL A 16 -22.35 -19.65 1.58
CA VAL A 16 -22.64 -20.97 1.03
C VAL A 16 -22.97 -20.81 -0.45
N LYS A 17 -22.35 -21.63 -1.31
CA LYS A 17 -22.62 -21.59 -2.74
C LYS A 17 -24.11 -21.81 -3.01
N PRO A 18 -24.80 -20.87 -3.71
CA PRO A 18 -26.24 -20.93 -3.91
C PRO A 18 -26.64 -21.95 -5.00
N SER A 19 -26.25 -23.20 -4.82
CA SER A 19 -26.58 -24.31 -5.68
C SER A 19 -27.03 -25.52 -4.80
N ALA A 20 -27.85 -26.40 -5.34
CA ALA A 20 -28.28 -27.60 -4.63
C ALA A 20 -27.07 -28.45 -4.15
N GLU A 21 -26.05 -28.57 -4.99
CA GLU A 21 -24.82 -29.27 -4.66
C GLU A 21 -24.02 -28.54 -3.57
N GLY A 22 -23.85 -27.20 -3.68
CA GLY A 22 -23.16 -26.42 -2.68
C GLY A 22 -23.83 -26.47 -1.30
N ILE A 23 -25.15 -26.33 -1.26
CA ILE A 23 -25.93 -26.42 -0.02
C ILE A 23 -25.82 -27.82 0.58
N SER A 24 -25.95 -28.88 -0.23
CA SER A 24 -25.80 -30.27 0.22
C SER A 24 -24.39 -30.54 0.77
N THR A 25 -23.36 -30.07 0.08
CA THR A 25 -21.95 -30.21 0.50
C THR A 25 -21.69 -29.46 1.80
N ALA A 26 -22.17 -28.23 1.94
CA ALA A 26 -22.03 -27.45 3.16
C ALA A 26 -22.75 -28.09 4.34
N ALA A 27 -23.97 -28.65 4.12
CA ALA A 27 -24.68 -29.37 5.14
C ALA A 27 -23.95 -30.63 5.62
N GLN A 28 -23.31 -31.35 4.72
CA GLN A 28 -22.56 -32.57 5.02
C GLN A 28 -21.22 -32.31 5.70
N THR A 29 -20.49 -31.31 5.23
CA THR A 29 -19.12 -31.05 5.70
C THR A 29 -19.07 -30.11 6.90
N LEU A 30 -19.91 -29.09 6.95
CA LEU A 30 -19.94 -28.09 8.00
C LEU A 30 -21.05 -28.29 9.02
N GLY A 31 -22.20 -28.82 8.58
CA GLY A 31 -23.33 -29.07 9.43
C GLY A 31 -23.79 -27.81 10.18
N GLN A 32 -23.91 -27.91 11.50
CA GLN A 32 -24.35 -26.79 12.34
C GLN A 32 -23.34 -25.62 12.41
N ARG A 33 -22.10 -25.81 12.01
CA ARG A 33 -21.09 -24.74 12.00
C ARG A 33 -21.44 -23.61 11.04
N THR A 34 -22.28 -23.86 10.05
CA THR A 34 -22.81 -22.81 9.16
C THR A 34 -23.68 -21.79 9.87
N LEU A 35 -24.25 -22.17 11.02
CA LEU A 35 -25.14 -21.32 11.82
C LEU A 35 -24.36 -20.44 12.81
N THR A 36 -23.09 -20.75 13.08
CA THR A 36 -22.25 -20.05 14.04
C THR A 36 -21.06 -19.44 13.31
N PRO A 37 -21.06 -18.11 13.09
CA PRO A 37 -19.98 -17.43 12.34
C PRO A 37 -18.58 -17.65 12.95
N GLU A 38 -18.47 -17.75 14.27
CA GLU A 38 -17.20 -17.97 14.97
C GLU A 38 -16.61 -19.35 14.67
N ASP A 39 -17.42 -20.38 14.62
CA ASP A 39 -16.99 -21.75 14.30
C ASP A 39 -16.55 -21.86 12.84
N LEU A 40 -17.28 -21.20 11.95
CA LEU A 40 -16.92 -21.12 10.53
C LEU A 40 -15.61 -20.34 10.35
N ARG A 41 -15.47 -19.22 11.04
CA ARG A 41 -14.26 -18.41 11.02
C ARG A 41 -13.04 -19.23 11.46
N SER A 42 -13.13 -19.93 12.59
CA SER A 42 -12.01 -20.73 13.09
C SER A 42 -11.57 -21.83 12.12
N LEU A 43 -12.53 -22.38 11.34
CA LEU A 43 -12.25 -23.42 10.35
C LEU A 43 -11.48 -22.89 9.13
N VAL A 44 -11.78 -21.67 8.70
CA VAL A 44 -11.24 -21.12 7.44
C VAL A 44 -10.10 -20.14 7.65
N GLU A 45 -9.93 -19.58 8.85
CA GLU A 45 -8.95 -18.54 9.16
C GLU A 45 -7.53 -18.99 8.82
N ASP A 46 -7.11 -20.17 9.24
CA ASP A 46 -5.77 -20.70 8.97
C ASP A 46 -5.51 -20.85 7.47
N LYS A 47 -6.53 -21.27 6.72
CA LYS A 47 -6.43 -21.42 5.25
C LYS A 47 -6.24 -20.08 4.56
N PHE A 48 -6.93 -19.03 5.02
CA PHE A 48 -6.76 -17.69 4.51
C PHE A 48 -5.38 -17.11 4.84
N VAL A 49 -4.91 -17.30 6.06
CA VAL A 49 -3.58 -16.88 6.48
C VAL A 49 -2.50 -17.56 5.62
N ASP A 50 -2.63 -18.85 5.37
CA ASP A 50 -1.69 -19.59 4.52
C ASP A 50 -1.74 -19.13 3.06
N ALA A 51 -2.91 -18.86 2.51
CA ALA A 51 -3.06 -18.33 1.16
C ALA A 51 -2.47 -16.92 1.02
N LEU A 52 -2.69 -16.04 2.01
CA LEU A 52 -2.09 -14.72 2.06
C LEU A 52 -0.57 -14.82 2.08
N ARG A 53 -0.02 -15.66 2.95
CA ARG A 53 1.42 -15.90 3.09
C ARG A 53 2.03 -16.46 1.80
N ALA A 54 1.41 -17.47 1.20
CA ALA A 54 1.87 -18.09 -0.03
C ALA A 54 1.85 -17.12 -1.23
N THR A 55 0.84 -16.27 -1.31
CA THR A 55 0.73 -15.28 -2.39
C THR A 55 1.73 -14.15 -2.18
N ALA A 56 1.84 -13.61 -0.96
CA ALA A 56 2.80 -12.56 -0.62
C ALA A 56 4.26 -13.00 -0.83
N ALA A 57 4.61 -14.26 -0.55
CA ALA A 57 5.96 -14.80 -0.73
C ALA A 57 6.44 -14.78 -2.20
N ARG A 58 5.52 -14.74 -3.17
CA ARG A 58 5.82 -14.70 -4.60
C ARG A 58 6.02 -13.29 -5.14
N MET A 59 5.61 -12.27 -4.40
CA MET A 59 5.61 -10.87 -4.82
C MET A 59 6.71 -10.08 -4.12
N SER A 60 7.17 -9.02 -4.74
CA SER A 60 8.02 -8.02 -4.10
C SER A 60 7.16 -6.99 -3.37
N MET A 61 7.77 -6.19 -2.49
CA MET A 61 7.06 -5.08 -1.82
C MET A 61 6.48 -4.10 -2.83
N GLN A 62 7.20 -3.83 -3.91
CA GLN A 62 6.76 -2.95 -4.97
C GLN A 62 5.59 -3.56 -5.75
N ASP A 63 5.68 -4.85 -6.12
CA ASP A 63 4.57 -5.56 -6.78
C ASP A 63 3.29 -5.51 -5.93
N LEU A 64 3.42 -5.66 -4.61
CA LEU A 64 2.28 -5.60 -3.68
C LEU A 64 1.65 -4.20 -3.60
N GLN A 65 2.44 -3.14 -3.77
CA GLN A 65 1.93 -1.77 -3.80
C GLN A 65 1.28 -1.42 -5.14
N ASP A 66 1.93 -1.80 -6.25
CA ASP A 66 1.55 -1.41 -7.60
C ASP A 66 0.45 -2.31 -8.19
N ALA A 67 0.42 -3.59 -7.79
CA ALA A 67 -0.45 -4.62 -8.33
C ALA A 67 -1.32 -5.29 -7.25
N ARG A 68 -2.00 -4.50 -6.43
CA ARG A 68 -2.88 -4.98 -5.35
C ARG A 68 -3.96 -5.95 -5.83
N GLU A 69 -4.51 -5.69 -7.02
CA GLU A 69 -5.52 -6.54 -7.64
C GLU A 69 -4.98 -7.95 -7.92
N ASN A 70 -3.74 -8.05 -8.39
CA ASN A 70 -3.09 -9.33 -8.64
C ASN A 70 -2.88 -10.12 -7.34
N PHE A 71 -2.57 -9.43 -6.24
CA PHE A 71 -2.48 -10.05 -4.93
C PHE A 71 -3.81 -10.62 -4.48
N VAL A 72 -4.88 -9.80 -4.53
CA VAL A 72 -6.24 -10.22 -4.18
C VAL A 72 -6.69 -11.40 -5.05
N GLN A 73 -6.48 -11.33 -6.36
CA GLN A 73 -6.83 -12.40 -7.29
C GLN A 73 -6.03 -13.68 -7.01
N GLY A 74 -4.74 -13.56 -6.68
CA GLY A 74 -3.90 -14.70 -6.30
C GLY A 74 -4.40 -15.40 -5.04
N VAL A 75 -4.81 -14.63 -4.04
CA VAL A 75 -5.41 -15.16 -2.80
C VAL A 75 -6.75 -15.83 -3.09
N GLN A 76 -7.64 -15.18 -3.85
CA GLN A 76 -8.94 -15.75 -4.25
C GLN A 76 -8.77 -17.08 -4.95
N ASN A 77 -7.87 -17.18 -5.91
CA ASN A 77 -7.62 -18.42 -6.65
C ASN A 77 -7.08 -19.53 -5.74
N THR A 78 -6.23 -19.19 -4.77
CA THR A 78 -5.65 -20.16 -3.84
C THR A 78 -6.70 -20.75 -2.90
N VAL A 79 -7.63 -19.93 -2.39
CA VAL A 79 -8.64 -20.38 -1.43
C VAL A 79 -9.89 -20.97 -2.08
N ALA A 80 -10.16 -20.63 -3.35
CA ALA A 80 -11.40 -21.01 -4.03
C ALA A 80 -11.61 -22.53 -4.06
N GLU A 81 -10.58 -23.31 -4.31
CA GLU A 81 -10.63 -24.76 -4.36
C GLU A 81 -10.97 -25.35 -2.97
N ASP A 82 -10.33 -24.85 -1.94
CA ASP A 82 -10.54 -25.34 -0.57
C ASP A 82 -11.93 -24.97 -0.03
N LEU A 83 -12.41 -23.77 -0.38
CA LEU A 83 -13.77 -23.36 -0.01
C LEU A 83 -14.83 -24.20 -0.73
N SER A 84 -14.63 -24.51 -2.00
CA SER A 84 -15.59 -25.29 -2.78
C SER A 84 -15.74 -26.72 -2.26
N LYS A 85 -14.68 -27.32 -1.68
CA LYS A 85 -14.74 -28.64 -1.01
C LYS A 85 -15.71 -28.65 0.18
N ASN A 86 -15.96 -27.50 0.78
CA ASN A 86 -16.88 -27.31 1.89
C ASN A 86 -18.23 -26.69 1.46
N GLY A 87 -18.49 -26.57 0.17
CA GLY A 87 -19.70 -25.93 -0.34
C GLY A 87 -19.77 -24.43 -0.14
N LEU A 88 -18.62 -23.80 0.15
CA LEU A 88 -18.48 -22.37 0.34
C LEU A 88 -17.94 -21.69 -0.92
N GLU A 89 -18.27 -20.44 -1.09
CA GLU A 89 -17.66 -19.58 -2.09
C GLU A 89 -17.28 -18.23 -1.48
N LEU A 90 -16.29 -17.60 -2.09
CA LEU A 90 -15.85 -16.27 -1.72
C LEU A 90 -16.71 -15.24 -2.46
N GLU A 91 -17.47 -14.45 -1.71
CA GLU A 91 -18.32 -13.39 -2.28
C GLU A 91 -17.48 -12.19 -2.67
N SER A 92 -16.62 -11.72 -1.76
CA SER A 92 -15.70 -10.63 -2.01
C SER A 92 -14.48 -10.68 -1.09
N VAL A 93 -13.41 -10.00 -1.51
CA VAL A 93 -12.20 -9.79 -0.73
C VAL A 93 -11.89 -8.30 -0.72
N SER A 94 -11.67 -7.75 0.45
CA SER A 94 -11.28 -6.35 0.61
C SER A 94 -9.94 -6.25 1.33
N LEU A 95 -8.95 -5.69 0.66
CA LEU A 95 -7.66 -5.37 1.25
C LEU A 95 -7.80 -4.05 2.03
N THR A 96 -7.91 -4.14 3.35
CA THR A 96 -8.20 -3.00 4.22
C THR A 96 -6.95 -2.18 4.52
N SER A 97 -5.84 -2.84 4.79
CA SER A 97 -4.56 -2.17 4.99
C SER A 97 -3.40 -2.99 4.46
N PHE A 98 -2.39 -2.28 4.01
CA PHE A 98 -1.14 -2.85 3.55
C PHE A 98 -0.02 -1.89 3.93
N ASN A 99 0.77 -2.27 4.93
CA ASN A 99 1.83 -1.44 5.47
C ASN A 99 3.12 -2.24 5.58
N GLN A 100 4.23 -1.53 5.49
CA GLN A 100 5.51 -2.12 5.84
C GLN A 100 5.58 -2.28 7.36
N THR A 101 6.05 -3.45 7.81
CA THR A 101 6.26 -3.71 9.22
C THR A 101 7.27 -2.74 9.81
N ALA A 102 6.98 -2.17 10.99
CA ALA A 102 7.87 -1.24 11.65
C ALA A 102 9.21 -1.90 12.01
N ARG A 103 10.30 -1.13 11.93
CA ARG A 103 11.68 -1.61 12.18
C ARG A 103 11.85 -2.29 13.54
N VAL A 104 11.09 -1.89 14.54
CA VAL A 104 11.13 -2.44 15.90
C VAL A 104 10.79 -3.94 15.96
N HIS A 105 10.06 -4.45 14.96
CA HIS A 105 9.67 -5.85 14.88
C HIS A 105 10.67 -6.73 14.12
N PHE A 106 11.77 -6.16 13.61
CA PHE A 106 12.84 -6.91 12.98
C PHE A 106 13.84 -7.35 14.05
N ASN A 107 14.22 -8.63 14.03
CA ASN A 107 15.27 -9.14 14.90
C ASN A 107 16.63 -9.05 14.16
N PRO A 108 17.57 -8.20 14.61
CA PRO A 108 18.86 -8.02 13.96
C PRO A 108 19.74 -9.28 14.01
N ASP A 109 19.50 -10.18 14.99
CA ASP A 109 20.23 -11.42 15.14
C ASP A 109 19.74 -12.55 14.22
N ASN A 110 18.61 -12.33 13.53
CA ASN A 110 18.09 -13.25 12.53
C ASN A 110 18.59 -12.84 11.13
N ALA A 111 19.31 -13.73 10.45
CA ALA A 111 19.89 -13.43 9.14
C ALA A 111 18.89 -12.94 8.08
N PHE A 112 17.65 -13.45 8.09
CA PHE A 112 16.61 -13.01 7.15
C PHE A 112 16.09 -11.62 7.49
N ASP A 113 15.91 -11.33 8.76
CA ASP A 113 15.47 -10.00 9.22
C ASP A 113 16.58 -8.95 9.04
N ALA A 114 17.84 -9.32 9.27
CA ALA A 114 18.99 -8.46 9.05
C ALA A 114 19.16 -8.05 7.58
N GLU A 115 18.92 -8.97 6.64
CA GLU A 115 18.92 -8.66 5.20
C GLU A 115 17.77 -7.72 4.84
N GLY A 116 16.56 -8.01 5.31
CA GLY A 116 15.38 -7.15 5.12
C GLY A 116 15.58 -5.75 5.72
N LEU A 117 16.19 -5.66 6.90
CA LEU A 117 16.49 -4.39 7.57
C LEU A 117 17.54 -3.57 6.79
N THR A 118 18.52 -4.23 6.20
CA THR A 118 19.54 -3.57 5.35
C THR A 118 18.91 -2.98 4.09
N LEU A 119 18.10 -3.76 3.38
CA LEU A 119 17.38 -3.30 2.20
C LEU A 119 16.44 -2.14 2.53
N LEU A 120 15.70 -2.25 3.63
CA LEU A 120 14.82 -1.20 4.11
C LEU A 120 15.57 0.09 4.40
N THR A 121 16.73 -0.02 5.05
CA THR A 121 17.56 1.14 5.38
C THR A 121 18.08 1.81 4.10
N GLN A 122 18.58 1.03 3.15
CA GLN A 122 19.06 1.53 1.87
C GLN A 122 17.96 2.27 1.09
N GLU A 123 16.77 1.67 0.96
CA GLU A 123 15.63 2.29 0.27
C GLU A 123 15.16 3.57 0.98
N THR A 124 15.09 3.55 2.31
CA THR A 124 14.67 4.71 3.08
C THR A 124 15.66 5.87 2.92
N GLU A 125 16.97 5.60 2.99
CA GLU A 125 17.99 6.63 2.80
C GLU A 125 18.05 7.14 1.35
N ARG A 126 17.84 6.28 0.36
CA ARG A 126 17.72 6.69 -1.03
C ARG A 126 16.55 7.65 -1.22
N ARG A 127 15.35 7.28 -0.75
CA ARG A 127 14.16 8.13 -0.81
C ARG A 127 14.31 9.44 -0.06
N ARG A 128 15.04 9.42 1.05
CA ARG A 128 15.33 10.62 1.81
C ARG A 128 16.24 11.58 1.05
N ARG A 129 17.27 11.06 0.36
CA ARG A 129 18.16 11.87 -0.48
C ARG A 129 17.41 12.49 -1.65
N GLU A 130 16.63 11.68 -2.39
CA GLU A 130 15.80 12.15 -3.51
C GLU A 130 14.84 13.27 -3.05
N ARG A 131 14.20 13.12 -1.91
CA ARG A 131 13.29 14.13 -1.36
C ARG A 131 14.03 15.42 -0.99
N ASN A 132 15.18 15.31 -0.31
CA ASN A 132 15.97 16.47 0.05
C ASN A 132 16.49 17.23 -1.19
N GLU A 133 16.88 16.53 -2.25
CA GLU A 133 17.28 17.11 -3.52
C GLU A 133 16.12 17.90 -4.14
N VAL A 134 14.94 17.30 -4.24
CA VAL A 134 13.73 17.99 -4.73
C VAL A 134 13.39 19.21 -3.87
N GLU A 135 13.47 19.11 -2.54
CA GLU A 135 13.21 20.23 -1.63
C GLU A 135 14.20 21.38 -1.86
N GLN A 136 15.48 21.07 -2.06
CA GLN A 136 16.50 22.08 -2.37
C GLN A 136 16.27 22.74 -3.74
N ASP A 137 15.95 21.97 -4.76
CA ASP A 137 15.64 22.48 -6.10
C ASP A 137 14.43 23.41 -6.08
N VAL A 138 13.37 23.03 -5.36
CA VAL A 138 12.19 23.87 -5.17
C VAL A 138 12.53 25.16 -4.44
N GLU A 139 13.35 25.09 -3.38
CA GLU A 139 13.77 26.28 -2.63
C GLU A 139 14.60 27.24 -3.50
N VAL A 140 15.52 26.72 -4.30
CA VAL A 140 16.31 27.51 -5.26
C VAL A 140 15.38 28.16 -6.28
N ALA A 141 14.43 27.41 -6.87
CA ALA A 141 13.50 27.95 -7.85
C ALA A 141 12.60 29.06 -7.27
N ILE A 142 12.17 28.92 -6.01
CA ILE A 142 11.40 29.96 -5.30
C ILE A 142 12.27 31.22 -5.09
N ARG A 143 13.51 31.06 -4.65
CA ARG A 143 14.43 32.18 -4.46
C ARG A 143 14.72 32.95 -5.76
N GLU A 144 14.92 32.23 -6.86
CA GLU A 144 15.10 32.83 -8.17
C GLU A 144 13.88 33.62 -8.62
N LYS A 145 12.67 33.05 -8.52
CA LYS A 145 11.43 33.75 -8.84
C LYS A 145 11.21 34.99 -7.98
N ASN A 146 11.50 34.90 -6.69
CA ASN A 146 11.37 36.05 -5.78
C ASN A 146 12.37 37.17 -6.15
N ARG A 147 13.62 36.81 -6.48
CA ARG A 147 14.63 37.77 -6.96
C ARG A 147 14.17 38.44 -8.25
N ASP A 148 13.69 37.68 -9.21
CA ASP A 148 13.25 38.20 -10.49
C ASP A 148 11.99 39.09 -10.34
N ALA A 149 11.08 38.74 -9.44
CA ALA A 149 9.94 39.58 -9.11
C ALA A 149 10.34 40.90 -8.45
N LEU A 150 11.33 40.86 -7.54
CA LEU A 150 11.88 42.04 -6.90
C LEU A 150 12.57 42.94 -7.92
N SER A 151 13.38 42.39 -8.82
CA SER A 151 14.05 43.15 -9.90
C SER A 151 13.04 43.86 -10.77
N ARG A 152 12.01 43.17 -11.23
CA ARG A 152 10.97 43.78 -12.04
C ARG A 152 10.21 44.90 -11.31
N ARG A 153 9.94 44.68 -10.02
CA ARG A 153 9.27 45.71 -9.20
C ARG A 153 10.14 46.97 -9.09
N LEU A 154 11.44 46.84 -8.85
CA LEU A 154 12.36 47.96 -8.79
C LEU A 154 12.49 48.70 -10.13
N GLU A 155 12.49 47.97 -11.25
CA GLU A 155 12.48 48.57 -12.59
C GLU A 155 11.22 49.40 -12.83
N ILE A 156 10.05 48.89 -12.44
CA ILE A 156 8.79 49.62 -12.55
C ILE A 156 8.81 50.87 -11.67
N GLU A 157 9.20 50.77 -10.41
CA GLU A 157 9.30 51.89 -9.49
C GLU A 157 10.26 52.99 -10.03
N GLN A 158 11.40 52.58 -10.63
CA GLN A 158 12.31 53.52 -11.27
C GLN A 158 11.67 54.23 -12.47
N GLN A 159 10.93 53.48 -13.33
CA GLN A 159 10.26 54.05 -14.48
C GLN A 159 9.16 55.03 -14.05
N GLU A 160 8.37 54.69 -13.05
CA GLU A 160 7.34 55.55 -12.49
C GLU A 160 7.92 56.84 -11.88
N ALA A 161 9.02 56.71 -11.13
CA ALA A 161 9.73 57.88 -10.59
C ALA A 161 10.28 58.79 -11.68
N PHE A 162 10.81 58.23 -12.76
CA PHE A 162 11.32 58.99 -13.91
C PHE A 162 10.21 59.75 -14.64
N MET A 163 9.07 59.09 -14.89
CA MET A 163 7.91 59.68 -15.51
C MET A 163 7.32 60.83 -14.67
N THR A 164 7.28 60.63 -13.34
CA THR A 164 6.78 61.69 -12.42
C THR A 164 7.66 62.92 -12.43
N LEU A 165 9.00 62.74 -12.47
CA LEU A 165 9.96 63.84 -12.59
C LEU A 165 9.82 64.60 -13.92
N GLU A 166 9.64 63.91 -15.04
CA GLU A 166 9.40 64.55 -16.34
C GLU A 166 8.09 65.37 -16.37
N GLN A 167 7.05 64.88 -15.70
CA GLN A 167 5.79 65.63 -15.59
C GLN A 167 5.86 66.89 -14.74
N GLN A 168 6.75 66.88 -13.72
CA GLN A 168 7.00 68.10 -12.88
C GLN A 168 7.85 69.15 -13.54
N GLN A 169 8.60 68.82 -14.59
CA GLN A 169 9.46 69.75 -15.33
C GLN A 169 8.75 70.39 -16.54
N ARG A 170 7.53 70.02 -16.84
CA ARG A 170 6.66 70.62 -17.86
C ARG A 170 5.68 71.59 -17.25
#